data_b34da71c857c955fc22b0fa699d064a4
#
_entry.id   b34da71c857c955fc22b0fa699d064a4
#
_cell.length_a   1.000
_cell.length_b   1.000
_cell.length_c   1.000
_cell.angle_alpha   90.00
_cell.angle_beta   90.00
_cell.angle_gamma   90.00
#
_symmetry.space_group_name_H-M   'P 1'
#
loop_
_entity.id
_entity.type
_entity.pdbx_description
1 polymer ?
#
loop_
_entity_poly.entity_id
_entity_poly.type
_entity_poly.pdbx_seq_one_letter_code
_entity_poly.pdbx_strand_id
1 'polypeptide(L)'
;MSLNAVNHRRVLHRMPELDDELPDTTAYVRKVLEPLGAEVFSPIKGGVCAYFDAGAEETVALRADMDALPVTECTGLFFASERPGRMHACGHDGHTAIELGLAEETARMIRAGEKLPRNVLFVFQPAEETTGGAGRICETGVFEKYRVTRIFGLHLWPNLPEGSVWSRPGPMMARSNEVTLKVTGRSVHVSRAAEGLDALRAGVDWMNAAYAWTEALPPDVLRTLQFGRMTAGTVRNAVAGSAEIQGTLRTYDEDAAEMIRSHLRTLAAETAERTGCGLEVSFRTGYPAVWN
;
A
#
# COMPACT_ATOMS: atom_id res chain seq x y z
N MET A 1 -22.79 -16.89 -2.33
CA MET A 1 -22.19 -15.98 -1.34
C MET A 1 -23.03 -16.12 -0.08
N SER A 2 -22.45 -16.48 1.05
CA SER A 2 -23.25 -16.58 2.27
C SER A 2 -23.77 -15.18 2.61
N LEU A 3 -25.02 -15.09 3.06
CA LEU A 3 -25.64 -13.86 3.59
C LEU A 3 -24.76 -13.20 4.69
N ASN A 4 -23.88 -13.99 5.31
CA ASN A 4 -22.98 -13.56 6.38
C ASN A 4 -21.90 -12.57 5.91
N ALA A 5 -21.28 -12.75 4.74
CA ALA A 5 -20.23 -11.82 4.26
C ALA A 5 -20.77 -10.39 4.10
N VAL A 6 -22.00 -10.21 3.61
CA VAL A 6 -22.64 -8.89 3.51
C VAL A 6 -22.87 -8.29 4.90
N ASN A 7 -23.29 -9.11 5.87
CA ASN A 7 -23.50 -8.65 7.24
C ASN A 7 -22.17 -8.30 7.92
N HIS A 8 -21.14 -9.12 7.76
CA HIS A 8 -19.79 -8.83 8.26
C HIS A 8 -19.28 -7.49 7.73
N ARG A 9 -19.38 -7.26 6.41
CA ARG A 9 -18.99 -6.01 5.79
C ARG A 9 -19.71 -4.80 6.42
N ARG A 10 -21.05 -4.88 6.56
CA ARG A 10 -21.84 -3.77 7.12
C ARG A 10 -21.50 -3.45 8.58
N VAL A 11 -21.14 -4.47 9.37
CA VAL A 11 -20.67 -4.26 10.74
C VAL A 11 -19.30 -3.59 10.75
N LEU A 12 -18.34 -4.12 9.99
CA LEU A 12 -16.99 -3.58 9.89
C LEU A 12 -16.98 -2.14 9.35
N HIS A 13 -17.80 -1.86 8.33
CA HIS A 13 -17.88 -0.54 7.72
C HIS A 13 -18.28 0.57 8.70
N ARG A 14 -19.08 0.27 9.72
CA ARG A 14 -19.50 1.24 10.76
C ARG A 14 -18.40 1.59 11.75
N MET A 15 -17.39 0.73 11.90
CA MET A 15 -16.34 0.88 12.92
C MET A 15 -14.92 0.96 12.33
N PRO A 16 -14.66 1.84 11.35
CA PRO A 16 -13.35 1.93 10.71
C PRO A 16 -12.28 2.36 11.70
N GLU A 17 -11.17 1.63 11.73
CA GLU A 17 -10.00 1.90 12.56
C GLU A 17 -8.76 2.06 11.69
N LEU A 18 -7.75 2.76 12.18
CA LEU A 18 -6.60 3.16 11.38
C LEU A 18 -5.33 2.42 11.83
N ASP A 19 -4.48 2.16 10.85
CA ASP A 19 -3.13 1.62 11.06
C ASP A 19 -3.15 0.26 11.78
N ASP A 20 -2.45 0.11 12.89
CA ASP A 20 -2.46 -1.10 13.74
C ASP A 20 -3.26 -0.94 15.05
N GLU A 21 -3.95 0.19 15.20
CA GLU A 21 -4.86 0.47 16.32
C GLU A 21 -6.29 0.02 15.97
N LEU A 22 -6.48 -1.31 15.95
CA LEU A 22 -7.69 -1.98 15.48
C LEU A 22 -8.42 -2.79 16.59
N PRO A 23 -8.66 -2.24 17.81
CA PRO A 23 -9.20 -3.03 18.90
C PRO A 23 -10.60 -3.60 18.63
N ASP A 24 -11.53 -2.82 18.05
CA ASP A 24 -12.89 -3.28 17.80
C ASP A 24 -12.96 -4.20 16.58
N THR A 25 -12.19 -3.88 15.53
CA THR A 25 -12.07 -4.72 14.33
C THR A 25 -11.50 -6.09 14.68
N THR A 26 -10.39 -6.16 15.43
CA THR A 26 -9.80 -7.44 15.85
C THR A 26 -10.69 -8.21 16.81
N ALA A 27 -11.38 -7.54 17.73
CA ALA A 27 -12.35 -8.17 18.61
C ALA A 27 -13.51 -8.80 17.82
N TYR A 28 -14.01 -8.09 16.82
CA TYR A 28 -15.06 -8.62 15.95
C TYR A 28 -14.58 -9.82 15.13
N VAL A 29 -13.43 -9.74 14.50
CA VAL A 29 -12.82 -10.83 13.72
C VAL A 29 -12.64 -12.07 14.59
N ARG A 30 -12.06 -11.93 15.80
CA ARG A 30 -11.90 -13.03 16.76
C ARG A 30 -13.24 -13.64 17.18
N LYS A 31 -14.23 -12.80 17.51
CA LYS A 31 -15.58 -13.27 17.88
C LYS A 31 -16.22 -14.17 16.82
N VAL A 32 -15.94 -13.90 15.54
CA VAL A 32 -16.41 -14.75 14.43
C VAL A 32 -15.61 -16.03 14.33
N LEU A 33 -14.28 -15.95 14.46
CA LEU A 33 -13.36 -17.08 14.20
C LEU A 33 -13.29 -18.09 15.35
N GLU A 34 -13.29 -17.65 16.61
CA GLU A 34 -13.09 -18.53 17.78
C GLU A 34 -14.09 -19.71 17.85
N PRO A 35 -15.40 -19.55 17.55
CA PRO A 35 -16.34 -20.67 17.57
C PRO A 35 -16.21 -21.62 16.37
N LEU A 36 -15.37 -21.32 15.38
CA LEU A 36 -15.23 -22.12 14.17
C LEU A 36 -14.35 -23.36 14.35
N GLY A 37 -13.56 -23.43 15.44
CA GLY A 37 -12.65 -24.54 15.73
C GLY A 37 -11.26 -24.38 15.13
N ALA A 38 -10.89 -23.18 14.72
CA ALA A 38 -9.54 -22.82 14.30
C ALA A 38 -8.64 -22.51 15.50
N GLU A 39 -7.32 -22.64 15.33
CA GLU A 39 -6.34 -22.03 16.22
C GLU A 39 -6.29 -20.53 15.91
N VAL A 40 -6.84 -19.66 16.78
CA VAL A 40 -6.90 -18.21 16.58
C VAL A 40 -5.85 -17.52 17.44
N PHE A 41 -4.97 -16.75 16.81
CA PHE A 41 -3.86 -16.05 17.48
C PHE A 41 -3.56 -14.68 16.85
N SER A 42 -2.74 -13.86 17.55
CA SER A 42 -2.25 -12.58 17.01
C SER A 42 -0.75 -12.71 16.70
N PRO A 43 -0.34 -12.65 15.43
CA PRO A 43 1.09 -12.67 15.09
C PRO A 43 1.79 -11.36 15.46
N ILE A 44 1.08 -10.25 15.33
CA ILE A 44 1.53 -8.89 15.66
C ILE A 44 0.37 -8.08 16.26
N LYS A 45 0.66 -6.91 16.83
CA LYS A 45 -0.36 -5.95 17.25
C LYS A 45 -1.30 -5.61 16.07
N GLY A 46 -2.60 -5.60 16.33
CA GLY A 46 -3.62 -5.32 15.32
C GLY A 46 -3.84 -6.44 14.30
N GLY A 47 -3.03 -7.50 14.29
CA GLY A 47 -3.18 -8.64 13.40
C GLY A 47 -3.92 -9.82 14.05
N VAL A 48 -4.64 -10.58 13.24
CA VAL A 48 -5.30 -11.84 13.64
C VAL A 48 -5.00 -12.91 12.61
N CYS A 49 -4.68 -14.12 13.07
CA CYS A 49 -4.58 -15.31 12.24
C CYS A 49 -5.53 -16.40 12.76
N ALA A 50 -6.04 -17.24 11.84
CA ALA A 50 -6.84 -18.41 12.17
C ALA A 50 -6.36 -19.60 11.32
N TYR A 51 -5.85 -20.63 11.99
CA TYR A 51 -5.36 -21.85 11.33
C TYR A 51 -6.37 -22.99 11.47
N PHE A 52 -6.73 -23.58 10.34
CA PHE A 52 -7.55 -24.78 10.24
C PHE A 52 -6.68 -25.97 9.83
N ASP A 53 -6.49 -26.89 10.74
CA ASP A 53 -5.84 -28.16 10.46
C ASP A 53 -6.84 -29.12 9.79
N ALA A 54 -6.59 -29.46 8.54
CA ALA A 54 -7.34 -30.44 7.76
C ALA A 54 -6.62 -31.80 7.66
N GLY A 55 -5.53 -31.97 8.40
CA GLY A 55 -4.66 -33.17 8.33
C GLY A 55 -3.80 -33.26 7.09
N ALA A 56 -3.59 -32.14 6.38
CA ALA A 56 -2.74 -32.07 5.20
C ALA A 56 -1.28 -31.74 5.56
N GLU A 57 -0.35 -32.02 4.66
CA GLU A 57 1.09 -31.71 4.86
C GLU A 57 1.38 -30.23 4.66
N GLU A 58 0.72 -29.58 3.70
CA GLU A 58 0.93 -28.21 3.30
C GLU A 58 -0.28 -27.32 3.63
N THR A 59 -0.01 -26.03 3.71
CA THR A 59 -1.02 -25.00 3.98
C THR A 59 -1.13 -24.01 2.83
N VAL A 60 -2.36 -23.59 2.54
CA VAL A 60 -2.65 -22.41 1.74
C VAL A 60 -3.06 -21.28 2.68
N ALA A 61 -2.51 -20.08 2.45
CA ALA A 61 -2.93 -18.90 3.20
C ALA A 61 -3.87 -18.01 2.36
N LEU A 62 -4.80 -17.36 3.04
CA LEU A 62 -5.68 -16.34 2.50
C LEU A 62 -5.46 -15.05 3.29
N ARG A 63 -5.38 -13.90 2.62
CA ARG A 63 -5.03 -12.62 3.25
C ARG A 63 -6.07 -11.54 2.95
N ALA A 64 -6.56 -10.90 3.99
CA ALA A 64 -7.27 -9.63 3.91
C ALA A 64 -6.61 -8.57 4.79
N ASP A 65 -6.67 -7.33 4.36
CA ASP A 65 -6.35 -6.15 5.17
C ASP A 65 -7.55 -5.68 5.97
N MET A 66 -7.30 -4.96 7.08
CA MET A 66 -8.35 -4.58 8.02
C MET A 66 -8.42 -3.09 8.31
N ASP A 67 -7.36 -2.33 8.04
CA ASP A 67 -7.30 -0.90 8.36
C ASP A 67 -8.13 -0.04 7.41
N ALA A 68 -8.51 1.14 7.87
CA ALA A 68 -9.29 2.12 7.13
C ALA A 68 -8.47 3.38 6.84
N LEU A 69 -9.07 4.32 6.13
CA LEU A 69 -8.45 5.59 5.75
C LEU A 69 -8.97 6.76 6.59
N PRO A 70 -8.13 7.80 6.85
CA PRO A 70 -8.53 9.03 7.54
C PRO A 70 -9.33 9.95 6.59
N VAL A 71 -10.48 9.46 6.12
CA VAL A 71 -11.38 10.12 5.16
C VAL A 71 -12.76 10.24 5.78
N THR A 72 -13.40 11.40 5.64
CA THR A 72 -14.79 11.58 6.07
C THR A 72 -15.72 10.95 5.04
N GLU A 73 -16.57 10.04 5.49
CA GLU A 73 -17.56 9.41 4.63
C GLU A 73 -18.72 10.33 4.33
N CYS A 74 -19.11 10.40 3.04
CA CYS A 74 -20.24 11.20 2.53
C CYS A 74 -21.20 10.34 1.69
N THR A 75 -21.24 9.03 1.89
CA THR A 75 -22.06 8.12 1.05
C THR A 75 -23.55 8.16 1.37
N GLY A 76 -23.93 8.53 2.59
CA GLY A 76 -25.32 8.49 3.05
C GLY A 76 -25.90 7.09 3.21
N LEU A 77 -25.08 6.05 3.24
CA LEU A 77 -25.51 4.66 3.43
C LEU A 77 -26.03 4.44 4.85
N PHE A 78 -27.03 3.56 5.01
CA PHE A 78 -27.58 3.21 6.33
C PHE A 78 -26.61 2.48 7.25
N PHE A 79 -25.48 2.01 6.70
CA PHE A 79 -24.37 1.39 7.41
C PHE A 79 -23.09 2.21 7.29
N ALA A 80 -23.19 3.50 7.01
CA ALA A 80 -22.05 4.41 6.96
C ALA A 80 -21.23 4.39 8.25
N SER A 81 -19.98 4.85 8.17
CA SER A 81 -19.08 4.98 9.30
C SER A 81 -19.72 5.72 10.48
N GLU A 82 -19.63 5.14 11.66
CA GLU A 82 -20.02 5.76 12.94
C GLU A 82 -18.85 6.50 13.61
N ARG A 83 -17.69 6.57 12.92
CA ARG A 83 -16.45 7.21 13.39
C ARG A 83 -16.10 8.40 12.52
N PRO A 84 -16.33 9.64 12.97
CA PRO A 84 -16.04 10.84 12.19
C PRO A 84 -14.58 10.86 11.70
N GLY A 85 -14.39 11.24 10.43
CA GLY A 85 -13.06 11.35 9.81
C GLY A 85 -12.38 10.02 9.49
N ARG A 86 -13.11 8.89 9.53
CA ARG A 86 -12.59 7.57 9.16
C ARG A 86 -13.59 6.83 8.28
N MET A 87 -13.09 6.14 7.27
CA MET A 87 -13.92 5.38 6.34
C MET A 87 -13.13 4.21 5.74
N HIS A 88 -13.78 3.06 5.56
CA HIS A 88 -13.27 1.98 4.69
C HIS A 88 -13.41 2.35 3.21
N ALA A 89 -12.68 3.40 2.76
CA ALA A 89 -12.77 3.88 1.39
C ALA A 89 -12.01 2.99 0.39
N CYS A 90 -11.05 2.20 0.85
CA CYS A 90 -10.32 1.22 0.03
C CYS A 90 -11.01 -0.16 -0.06
N GLY A 91 -12.04 -0.40 0.77
CA GLY A 91 -12.84 -1.63 0.72
C GLY A 91 -12.32 -2.77 1.60
N HIS A 92 -11.43 -2.50 2.55
CA HIS A 92 -10.85 -3.52 3.45
C HIS A 92 -11.90 -4.19 4.35
N ASP A 93 -12.99 -3.50 4.68
CA ASP A 93 -14.19 -4.10 5.31
C ASP A 93 -14.77 -5.24 4.47
N GLY A 94 -14.78 -5.09 3.15
CA GLY A 94 -15.23 -6.10 2.21
C GLY A 94 -14.24 -7.26 2.08
N HIS A 95 -12.94 -6.98 2.04
CA HIS A 95 -11.90 -8.01 2.02
C HIS A 95 -11.97 -8.88 3.27
N THR A 96 -11.97 -8.25 4.45
CA THR A 96 -12.14 -8.94 5.74
C THR A 96 -13.44 -9.76 5.80
N ALA A 97 -14.54 -9.20 5.32
CA ALA A 97 -15.84 -9.89 5.32
C ALA A 97 -15.87 -11.13 4.40
N ILE A 98 -15.20 -11.05 3.25
CA ILE A 98 -15.06 -12.20 2.34
C ILE A 98 -14.24 -13.29 3.02
N GLU A 99 -13.14 -12.93 3.67
CA GLU A 99 -12.29 -13.90 4.35
C GLU A 99 -12.97 -14.55 5.55
N LEU A 100 -13.74 -13.80 6.34
CA LEU A 100 -14.59 -14.36 7.39
C LEU A 100 -15.60 -15.35 6.84
N GLY A 101 -16.26 -15.03 5.72
CA GLY A 101 -17.18 -15.95 5.06
C GLY A 101 -16.51 -17.23 4.55
N LEU A 102 -15.28 -17.14 4.06
CA LEU A 102 -14.47 -18.29 3.67
C LEU A 102 -14.05 -19.13 4.88
N ALA A 103 -13.72 -18.51 6.02
CA ALA A 103 -13.41 -19.22 7.25
C ALA A 103 -14.63 -19.99 7.79
N GLU A 104 -15.82 -19.38 7.75
CA GLU A 104 -17.08 -20.06 8.11
C GLU A 104 -17.34 -21.27 7.20
N GLU A 105 -17.11 -21.12 5.89
CA GLU A 105 -17.29 -22.22 4.93
C GLU A 105 -16.26 -23.32 5.12
N THR A 106 -14.99 -22.97 5.37
CA THR A 106 -13.93 -23.92 5.70
C THR A 106 -14.30 -24.74 6.93
N ALA A 107 -14.78 -24.09 7.98
CA ALA A 107 -15.25 -24.77 9.18
C ALA A 107 -16.45 -25.70 8.91
N ARG A 108 -17.40 -25.26 8.06
CA ARG A 108 -18.54 -26.09 7.63
C ARG A 108 -18.08 -27.36 6.91
N MET A 109 -17.15 -27.21 5.95
CA MET A 109 -16.60 -28.33 5.18
C MET A 109 -15.90 -29.35 6.09
N ILE A 110 -15.05 -28.89 7.00
CA ILE A 110 -14.34 -29.74 7.97
C ILE A 110 -15.35 -30.48 8.86
N ARG A 111 -16.37 -29.80 9.41
CA ARG A 111 -17.41 -30.42 10.24
C ARG A 111 -18.29 -31.43 9.47
N ALA A 112 -18.46 -31.22 8.17
CA ALA A 112 -19.13 -32.15 7.29
C ALA A 112 -18.28 -33.37 6.92
N GLY A 113 -17.03 -33.45 7.36
CA GLY A 113 -16.09 -34.53 7.00
C GLY A 113 -15.57 -34.44 5.57
N GLU A 114 -15.72 -33.27 4.93
CA GLU A 114 -15.16 -33.04 3.59
C GLU A 114 -13.62 -32.99 3.68
N LYS A 115 -12.93 -33.69 2.77
CA LYS A 115 -11.47 -33.67 2.72
C LYS A 115 -10.98 -32.41 2.00
N LEU A 116 -10.30 -31.55 2.72
CA LEU A 116 -9.57 -30.44 2.12
C LEU A 116 -8.18 -30.91 1.65
N PRO A 117 -7.73 -30.50 0.48
CA PRO A 117 -6.42 -30.93 -0.05
C PRO A 117 -5.24 -30.27 0.70
N ARG A 118 -5.49 -29.20 1.47
CA ARG A 118 -4.52 -28.45 2.25
C ARG A 118 -5.13 -27.93 3.55
N ASN A 119 -4.27 -27.67 4.53
CA ASN A 119 -4.64 -26.83 5.67
C ASN A 119 -4.89 -25.40 5.21
N VAL A 120 -5.61 -24.61 5.98
CA VAL A 120 -5.93 -23.21 5.62
C VAL A 120 -5.50 -22.27 6.74
N LEU A 121 -4.74 -21.25 6.39
CA LEU A 121 -4.35 -20.15 7.28
C LEU A 121 -4.99 -18.85 6.79
N PHE A 122 -5.92 -18.30 7.56
CA PHE A 122 -6.46 -16.96 7.33
C PHE A 122 -5.58 -15.93 8.02
N VAL A 123 -5.27 -14.84 7.30
CA VAL A 123 -4.36 -13.78 7.75
C VAL A 123 -5.06 -12.43 7.62
N PHE A 124 -5.53 -11.90 8.73
CA PHE A 124 -6.13 -10.57 8.81
C PHE A 124 -5.05 -9.56 9.18
N GLN A 125 -4.64 -8.78 8.19
CA GLN A 125 -3.49 -7.88 8.26
C GLN A 125 -3.88 -6.46 8.68
N PRO A 126 -3.18 -5.82 9.63
CA PRO A 126 -3.30 -4.39 9.93
C PRO A 126 -2.40 -3.54 9.04
N ALA A 127 -2.58 -2.22 9.05
CA ALA A 127 -1.65 -1.20 8.57
C ALA A 127 -1.20 -1.38 7.11
N GLU A 128 -2.10 -1.75 6.21
CA GLU A 128 -1.79 -1.83 4.78
C GLU A 128 -1.50 -0.44 4.22
N GLU A 129 -2.29 0.54 4.59
CA GLU A 129 -2.27 1.91 4.06
C GLU A 129 -1.09 2.77 4.62
N THR A 130 -0.36 2.26 5.60
CA THR A 130 0.63 3.06 6.34
C THR A 130 1.98 2.38 6.49
N THR A 131 2.20 1.67 7.59
CA THR A 131 3.50 1.13 8.01
C THR A 131 3.79 -0.26 7.47
N GLY A 132 2.80 -0.91 6.85
CA GLY A 132 2.99 -2.20 6.20
C GLY A 132 2.99 -3.39 7.17
N GLY A 133 1.80 -3.82 7.63
CA GLY A 133 1.66 -4.98 8.53
C GLY A 133 2.14 -6.30 7.95
N ALA A 134 2.09 -6.49 6.61
CA ALA A 134 2.48 -7.74 5.96
C ALA A 134 3.94 -8.14 6.23
N GLY A 135 4.89 -7.21 6.08
CA GLY A 135 6.31 -7.47 6.37
C GLY A 135 6.52 -7.92 7.80
N ARG A 136 5.89 -7.22 8.76
CA ARG A 136 5.95 -7.58 10.18
C ARG A 136 5.38 -8.97 10.47
N ILE A 137 4.32 -9.38 9.76
CA ILE A 137 3.76 -10.74 9.88
C ILE A 137 4.76 -11.76 9.31
N CYS A 138 5.38 -11.49 8.16
CA CYS A 138 6.41 -12.37 7.59
C CYS A 138 7.57 -12.59 8.57
N GLU A 139 8.04 -11.54 9.23
CA GLU A 139 9.14 -11.57 10.20
C GLU A 139 8.87 -12.45 11.43
N THR A 140 7.60 -12.77 11.72
CA THR A 140 7.25 -13.67 12.84
C THR A 140 7.52 -15.15 12.56
N GLY A 141 7.82 -15.53 11.32
CA GLY A 141 7.98 -16.93 10.92
C GLY A 141 6.67 -17.73 10.89
N VAL A 142 5.51 -17.05 10.86
CA VAL A 142 4.20 -17.72 10.89
C VAL A 142 3.98 -18.60 9.65
N PHE A 143 4.46 -18.16 8.50
CA PHE A 143 4.29 -18.90 7.25
C PHE A 143 5.11 -20.18 7.22
N GLU A 144 6.32 -20.14 7.73
CA GLU A 144 7.20 -21.32 7.90
C GLU A 144 6.63 -22.28 8.96
N LYS A 145 6.18 -21.76 10.11
CA LYS A 145 5.57 -22.54 11.18
C LYS A 145 4.41 -23.40 10.69
N TYR A 146 3.53 -22.83 9.89
CA TYR A 146 2.34 -23.51 9.37
C TYR A 146 2.55 -24.12 7.97
N ARG A 147 3.79 -24.19 7.45
CA ARG A 147 4.14 -24.75 6.13
C ARG A 147 3.30 -24.17 5.00
N VAL A 148 3.18 -22.85 4.96
CA VAL A 148 2.46 -22.13 3.90
C VAL A 148 3.27 -22.20 2.61
N THR A 149 2.69 -22.80 1.57
CA THR A 149 3.31 -22.91 0.25
C THR A 149 2.76 -21.93 -0.77
N ARG A 150 1.57 -21.37 -0.50
CA ARG A 150 0.93 -20.36 -1.35
C ARG A 150 0.10 -19.44 -0.49
N ILE A 151 0.06 -18.15 -0.89
CA ILE A 151 -0.81 -17.15 -0.30
C ILE A 151 -1.66 -16.49 -1.38
N PHE A 152 -2.93 -16.27 -1.11
CA PHE A 152 -3.85 -15.56 -1.98
C PHE A 152 -4.40 -14.34 -1.25
N GLY A 153 -4.56 -13.24 -2.00
CA GLY A 153 -5.30 -12.07 -1.58
C GLY A 153 -6.19 -11.60 -2.71
N LEU A 154 -7.24 -10.89 -2.38
CA LEU A 154 -8.10 -10.24 -3.36
C LEU A 154 -8.24 -8.76 -3.01
N HIS A 155 -8.56 -7.95 -4.02
CA HIS A 155 -8.91 -6.56 -3.80
C HIS A 155 -10.22 -6.25 -4.52
N LEU A 156 -11.16 -5.59 -3.84
CA LEU A 156 -12.38 -5.09 -4.46
C LEU A 156 -12.04 -3.94 -5.40
N TRP A 157 -12.58 -3.99 -6.63
CA TRP A 157 -12.28 -3.00 -7.65
C TRP A 157 -13.56 -2.41 -8.25
N PRO A 158 -13.89 -1.13 -7.98
CA PRO A 158 -15.19 -0.56 -8.32
C PRO A 158 -15.45 -0.44 -9.82
N ASN A 159 -14.40 -0.43 -10.64
CA ASN A 159 -14.51 -0.24 -12.10
C ASN A 159 -14.61 -1.57 -12.88
N LEU A 160 -14.65 -2.71 -12.20
CA LEU A 160 -14.85 -4.01 -12.83
C LEU A 160 -16.33 -4.42 -12.78
N PRO A 161 -16.81 -5.20 -13.76
CA PRO A 161 -18.17 -5.71 -13.75
C PRO A 161 -18.48 -6.51 -12.50
N GLU A 162 -19.65 -6.29 -11.90
CA GLU A 162 -20.12 -7.03 -10.73
C GLU A 162 -20.14 -8.54 -10.99
N GLY A 163 -19.71 -9.34 -10.02
CA GLY A 163 -19.64 -10.80 -10.12
C GLY A 163 -18.46 -11.34 -10.94
N SER A 164 -17.59 -10.48 -11.45
CA SER A 164 -16.39 -10.92 -12.15
C SER A 164 -15.16 -10.98 -11.22
N VAL A 165 -14.24 -11.90 -11.53
CA VAL A 165 -12.91 -12.01 -10.90
C VAL A 165 -11.86 -11.85 -11.98
N TRP A 166 -10.92 -10.94 -11.74
CA TRP A 166 -9.87 -10.61 -12.71
C TRP A 166 -8.50 -10.93 -12.12
N SER A 167 -7.67 -11.56 -12.93
CA SER A 167 -6.27 -11.82 -12.63
C SER A 167 -5.47 -11.81 -13.93
N ARG A 168 -4.16 -11.74 -13.82
CA ARG A 168 -3.25 -11.85 -14.98
C ARG A 168 -1.98 -12.57 -14.56
N PRO A 169 -1.33 -13.33 -15.45
CA PRO A 169 0.01 -13.85 -15.20
C PRO A 169 1.04 -12.71 -15.24
N GLY A 170 2.08 -12.82 -14.44
CA GLY A 170 3.16 -11.85 -14.38
C GLY A 170 2.86 -10.64 -13.49
N PRO A 171 3.41 -9.45 -13.83
CA PRO A 171 3.30 -8.26 -12.97
C PRO A 171 1.86 -7.76 -12.89
N MET A 172 1.30 -7.70 -11.68
CA MET A 172 -0.09 -7.29 -11.43
C MET A 172 -0.19 -5.96 -10.70
N MET A 173 0.51 -5.79 -9.58
CA MET A 173 0.53 -4.55 -8.80
C MET A 173 1.95 -3.99 -8.75
N ALA A 174 2.09 -2.70 -9.05
CA ALA A 174 3.39 -2.05 -9.08
C ALA A 174 3.93 -1.81 -7.66
N ARG A 175 5.25 -1.85 -7.50
CA ARG A 175 5.93 -1.28 -6.35
C ARG A 175 5.74 0.24 -6.31
N SER A 176 5.46 0.78 -5.13
CA SER A 176 5.45 2.20 -4.86
C SER A 176 6.81 2.67 -4.33
N ASN A 177 7.34 3.74 -4.91
CA ASN A 177 8.46 4.48 -4.34
C ASN A 177 8.04 5.94 -4.23
N GLU A 178 8.12 6.52 -3.03
CA GLU A 178 8.00 7.98 -2.87
C GLU A 178 9.33 8.62 -3.29
N VAL A 179 9.26 9.72 -4.00
CA VAL A 179 10.42 10.48 -4.48
C VAL A 179 10.36 11.87 -3.91
N THR A 180 11.39 12.30 -3.20
CA THR A 180 11.49 13.66 -2.69
C THR A 180 12.80 14.28 -3.13
N LEU A 181 12.74 15.41 -3.84
CA LEU A 181 13.88 16.26 -4.12
C LEU A 181 13.83 17.47 -3.19
N LYS A 182 14.93 17.73 -2.49
CA LYS A 182 15.18 18.98 -1.78
C LYS A 182 16.25 19.78 -2.50
N VAL A 183 15.98 21.06 -2.74
CA VAL A 183 16.91 21.98 -3.39
C VAL A 183 17.27 23.11 -2.44
N THR A 184 18.55 23.33 -2.23
CA THR A 184 19.10 24.42 -1.44
C THR A 184 19.80 25.41 -2.35
N GLY A 185 19.32 26.64 -2.39
CA GLY A 185 19.87 27.73 -3.13
C GLY A 185 20.29 28.90 -2.23
N ARG A 186 20.31 30.09 -2.80
CA ARG A 186 20.60 31.36 -2.08
C ARG A 186 19.63 32.44 -2.50
N SER A 187 18.76 32.86 -1.57
CA SER A 187 17.81 33.94 -1.81
C SER A 187 18.49 35.29 -1.83
N VAL A 188 18.14 36.09 -2.83
CA VAL A 188 18.52 37.50 -2.96
C VAL A 188 17.35 38.27 -3.57
N HIS A 189 17.32 39.58 -3.39
CA HIS A 189 16.33 40.42 -4.06
C HIS A 189 16.51 40.33 -5.60
N VAL A 190 15.42 40.34 -6.36
CA VAL A 190 15.44 40.12 -7.82
C VAL A 190 16.33 41.08 -8.58
N SER A 191 16.55 42.31 -8.09
CA SER A 191 17.48 43.28 -8.69
C SER A 191 18.95 42.81 -8.66
N ARG A 192 19.25 41.80 -7.84
CA ARG A 192 20.58 41.19 -7.68
C ARG A 192 20.57 39.71 -8.02
N ALA A 193 19.65 39.28 -8.89
CA ALA A 193 19.43 37.87 -9.20
C ALA A 193 20.70 37.09 -9.59
N ALA A 194 21.64 37.75 -10.26
CA ALA A 194 22.93 37.13 -10.63
C ALA A 194 23.80 36.69 -9.44
N GLU A 195 23.54 37.21 -8.24
CA GLU A 195 24.25 36.83 -7.02
C GLU A 195 23.52 35.70 -6.25
N GLY A 196 22.29 35.35 -6.67
CA GLY A 196 21.48 34.30 -6.09
C GLY A 196 21.80 32.90 -6.65
N LEU A 197 21.28 31.91 -5.99
CA LEU A 197 21.19 30.52 -6.50
C LEU A 197 19.73 30.14 -6.50
N ASP A 198 19.13 30.00 -7.68
CA ASP A 198 17.68 29.85 -7.84
C ASP A 198 17.25 28.40 -7.67
N ALA A 199 16.80 28.07 -6.47
CA ALA A 199 16.32 26.72 -6.13
C ALA A 199 15.05 26.34 -6.89
N LEU A 200 14.15 27.29 -7.21
CA LEU A 200 12.94 27.02 -7.98
C LEU A 200 13.31 26.58 -9.40
N ARG A 201 14.18 27.34 -10.07
CA ARG A 201 14.63 27.01 -11.42
C ARG A 201 15.40 25.69 -11.46
N ALA A 202 16.32 25.46 -10.51
CA ALA A 202 17.07 24.21 -10.42
C ALA A 202 16.13 23.00 -10.21
N GLY A 203 15.10 23.12 -9.37
CA GLY A 203 14.10 22.08 -9.16
C GLY A 203 13.27 21.77 -10.41
N VAL A 204 12.84 22.81 -11.14
CA VAL A 204 12.10 22.65 -12.41
C VAL A 204 12.98 22.01 -13.48
N ASP A 205 14.24 22.43 -13.59
CA ASP A 205 15.19 21.86 -14.55
C ASP A 205 15.41 20.36 -14.30
N TRP A 206 15.63 19.96 -13.04
CA TRP A 206 15.76 18.56 -12.65
C TRP A 206 14.48 17.76 -12.95
N MET A 207 13.32 18.30 -12.59
CA MET A 207 12.04 17.63 -12.81
C MET A 207 11.78 17.38 -14.29
N ASN A 208 12.05 18.37 -15.15
CA ASN A 208 11.90 18.22 -16.60
C ASN A 208 12.87 17.18 -17.18
N ALA A 209 14.13 17.16 -16.72
CA ALA A 209 15.10 16.15 -17.12
C ALA A 209 14.68 14.74 -16.67
N ALA A 210 14.16 14.62 -15.44
CA ALA A 210 13.64 13.37 -14.90
C ALA A 210 12.47 12.81 -15.75
N TYR A 211 11.51 13.64 -16.11
CA TYR A 211 10.41 13.26 -16.99
C TYR A 211 10.94 12.85 -18.37
N ALA A 212 11.71 13.70 -19.03
CA ALA A 212 12.22 13.46 -20.38
C ALA A 212 12.99 12.13 -20.47
N TRP A 213 13.87 11.87 -19.51
CA TRP A 213 14.63 10.62 -19.48
C TRP A 213 13.74 9.40 -19.20
N THR A 214 12.84 9.51 -18.23
CA THR A 214 11.94 8.40 -17.88
C THR A 214 11.00 8.04 -19.03
N GLU A 215 10.48 9.04 -19.75
CA GLU A 215 9.62 8.85 -20.93
C GLU A 215 10.37 8.19 -22.09
N ALA A 216 11.66 8.47 -22.25
CA ALA A 216 12.51 7.91 -23.30
C ALA A 216 12.94 6.45 -23.05
N LEU A 217 12.69 5.88 -21.86
CA LEU A 217 12.98 4.47 -21.59
C LEU A 217 12.14 3.54 -22.50
N PRO A 218 12.68 2.36 -22.86
CA PRO A 218 11.95 1.38 -23.67
C PRO A 218 10.56 1.05 -23.11
N PRO A 219 9.55 0.76 -23.96
CA PRO A 219 8.18 0.49 -23.52
C PRO A 219 8.00 -0.75 -22.65
N ASP A 220 8.91 -1.71 -22.73
CA ASP A 220 8.96 -2.91 -21.92
C ASP A 220 9.42 -2.64 -20.47
N VAL A 221 10.11 -1.52 -20.23
CA VAL A 221 10.38 -1.02 -18.88
C VAL A 221 9.11 -0.37 -18.33
N LEU A 222 8.26 -1.18 -17.70
CA LEU A 222 6.99 -0.71 -17.13
C LEU A 222 7.24 0.21 -15.94
N ARG A 223 6.89 1.49 -16.10
CA ARG A 223 7.10 2.53 -15.08
C ARG A 223 6.08 3.65 -15.18
N THR A 224 5.89 4.34 -14.08
CA THR A 224 5.24 5.65 -14.01
C THR A 224 6.02 6.51 -13.05
N LEU A 225 6.50 7.66 -13.49
CA LEU A 225 7.06 8.71 -12.64
C LEU A 225 6.13 9.92 -12.69
N GLN A 226 5.69 10.40 -11.53
CA GLN A 226 4.82 11.57 -11.45
C GLN A 226 5.15 12.40 -10.21
N PHE A 227 5.27 13.72 -10.40
CA PHE A 227 5.42 14.67 -9.30
C PHE A 227 4.08 15.36 -9.06
N GLY A 228 3.58 15.29 -7.82
CA GLY A 228 2.26 15.80 -7.44
C GLY A 228 2.31 17.08 -6.60
N ARG A 229 3.48 17.44 -6.07
CA ARG A 229 3.63 18.61 -5.21
C ARG A 229 4.97 19.29 -5.43
N MET A 230 4.95 20.63 -5.49
CA MET A 230 6.14 21.48 -5.47
C MET A 230 5.89 22.68 -4.55
N THR A 231 6.87 22.98 -3.71
CA THR A 231 6.88 24.17 -2.84
C THR A 231 8.23 24.87 -3.03
N ALA A 232 8.25 26.16 -3.33
CA ALA A 232 9.49 26.89 -3.58
C ALA A 232 9.38 28.37 -3.21
N GLY A 233 10.50 28.93 -2.69
CA GLY A 233 10.61 30.34 -2.35
C GLY A 233 9.66 30.81 -1.26
N THR A 234 9.65 32.12 -1.00
CA THR A 234 8.83 32.76 0.04
C THR A 234 8.06 33.99 -0.46
N VAL A 235 8.63 34.73 -1.38
CA VAL A 235 8.07 35.98 -1.92
C VAL A 235 8.39 36.11 -3.42
N ARG A 236 7.52 36.80 -4.15
CA ARG A 236 7.59 36.94 -5.61
C ARG A 236 8.75 37.75 -6.16
N ASN A 237 9.36 38.60 -5.33
CA ASN A 237 10.42 39.55 -5.73
C ASN A 237 11.79 39.17 -5.19
N ALA A 238 12.00 37.92 -4.82
CA ALA A 238 13.31 37.36 -4.46
C ALA A 238 13.55 36.05 -5.19
N VAL A 239 14.83 35.75 -5.45
CA VAL A 239 15.27 34.45 -5.92
C VAL A 239 14.93 33.40 -4.85
N ALA A 240 14.37 32.25 -5.26
CA ALA A 240 14.01 31.17 -4.33
C ALA A 240 15.25 30.54 -3.70
N GLY A 241 15.36 30.62 -2.37
CA GLY A 241 16.47 30.05 -1.62
C GLY A 241 16.29 28.56 -1.30
N SER A 242 15.09 28.02 -1.48
CA SER A 242 14.81 26.59 -1.31
C SER A 242 13.64 26.14 -2.20
N ALA A 243 13.63 24.86 -2.54
CA ALA A 243 12.49 24.19 -3.16
C ALA A 243 12.41 22.75 -2.67
N GLU A 244 11.20 22.22 -2.65
CA GLU A 244 10.92 20.80 -2.40
C GLU A 244 9.94 20.30 -3.45
N ILE A 245 10.24 19.15 -4.06
CA ILE A 245 9.40 18.47 -5.03
C ILE A 245 9.13 17.06 -4.52
N GLN A 246 7.86 16.65 -4.49
CA GLN A 246 7.43 15.36 -4.05
C GLN A 246 6.66 14.64 -5.16
N GLY A 247 6.95 13.35 -5.32
CA GLY A 247 6.35 12.53 -6.36
C GLY A 247 6.35 11.05 -6.02
N THR A 248 5.96 10.26 -6.99
CA THR A 248 5.91 8.81 -6.89
C THR A 248 6.49 8.17 -8.14
N LEU A 249 7.24 7.08 -7.94
CA LEU A 249 7.71 6.18 -8.98
C LEU A 249 7.02 4.83 -8.78
N ARG A 250 6.38 4.32 -9.81
CA ARG A 250 5.81 2.97 -9.87
C ARG A 250 6.63 2.12 -10.82
N THR A 251 7.02 0.93 -10.39
CA THR A 251 7.76 -0.04 -11.20
C THR A 251 7.28 -1.45 -10.88
N TYR A 252 7.52 -2.39 -11.80
CA TYR A 252 7.17 -3.80 -11.61
C TYR A 252 8.40 -4.69 -11.45
N ASP A 253 9.58 -4.12 -11.68
CA ASP A 253 10.88 -4.79 -11.61
C ASP A 253 11.84 -4.02 -10.73
N GLU A 254 12.65 -4.71 -9.93
CA GLU A 254 13.56 -4.07 -8.98
C GLU A 254 14.78 -3.47 -9.67
N ASP A 255 15.28 -4.13 -10.71
CA ASP A 255 16.44 -3.63 -11.46
C ASP A 255 16.07 -2.33 -12.19
N ALA A 256 14.85 -2.31 -12.78
CA ALA A 256 14.30 -1.09 -13.37
C ALA A 256 14.11 0.02 -12.32
N ALA A 257 13.63 -0.32 -11.12
CA ALA A 257 13.49 0.65 -10.03
C ALA A 257 14.83 1.25 -9.63
N GLU A 258 15.87 0.41 -9.43
CA GLU A 258 17.19 0.90 -9.03
C GLU A 258 17.89 1.68 -10.15
N MET A 259 17.74 1.25 -11.40
CA MET A 259 18.21 2.00 -12.56
C MET A 259 17.63 3.42 -12.58
N ILE A 260 16.30 3.54 -12.40
CA ILE A 260 15.64 4.84 -12.40
C ILE A 260 16.08 5.68 -11.19
N ARG A 261 16.10 5.11 -9.98
CA ARG A 261 16.55 5.80 -8.77
C ARG A 261 17.99 6.31 -8.91
N SER A 262 18.88 5.46 -9.44
CA SER A 262 20.29 5.83 -9.70
C SER A 262 20.40 6.99 -10.68
N HIS A 263 19.65 6.93 -11.79
CA HIS A 263 19.68 8.02 -12.78
C HIS A 263 19.10 9.32 -12.23
N LEU A 264 18.05 9.30 -11.46
CA LEU A 264 17.51 10.49 -10.79
C LEU A 264 18.52 11.15 -9.84
N ARG A 265 19.37 10.35 -9.16
CA ARG A 265 20.50 10.89 -8.38
C ARG A 265 21.56 11.51 -9.26
N THR A 266 21.89 10.89 -10.39
CA THR A 266 22.84 11.45 -11.38
C THR A 266 22.36 12.79 -11.91
N LEU A 267 21.09 12.88 -12.32
CA LEU A 267 20.49 14.16 -12.76
C LEU A 267 20.52 15.23 -11.68
N ALA A 268 20.39 14.86 -10.39
CA ALA A 268 20.50 15.81 -9.30
C ALA A 268 21.95 16.35 -9.18
N ALA A 269 22.95 15.49 -9.29
CA ALA A 269 24.35 15.89 -9.27
C ALA A 269 24.71 16.81 -10.46
N GLU A 270 24.29 16.46 -11.68
CA GLU A 270 24.52 17.27 -12.89
C GLU A 270 23.81 18.64 -12.80
N THR A 271 22.59 18.66 -12.27
CA THR A 271 21.86 19.92 -12.06
C THR A 271 22.51 20.77 -10.98
N ALA A 272 23.02 20.16 -9.91
CA ALA A 272 23.77 20.86 -8.87
C ALA A 272 25.02 21.51 -9.42
N GLU A 273 25.83 20.81 -10.23
CA GLU A 273 27.03 21.34 -10.86
C GLU A 273 26.71 22.53 -11.78
N ARG A 274 25.66 22.41 -12.60
CA ARG A 274 25.26 23.44 -13.55
C ARG A 274 24.70 24.71 -12.90
N THR A 275 23.95 24.54 -11.78
CA THR A 275 23.19 25.65 -11.14
C THR A 275 23.91 26.25 -9.93
N GLY A 276 24.86 25.54 -9.35
CA GLY A 276 25.48 25.87 -8.07
C GLY A 276 24.58 25.63 -6.85
N CYS A 277 23.36 25.14 -7.04
CA CYS A 277 22.44 24.76 -5.95
C CYS A 277 22.82 23.39 -5.36
N GLY A 278 22.51 23.18 -4.08
CA GLY A 278 22.52 21.84 -3.51
C GLY A 278 21.24 21.08 -3.90
N LEU A 279 21.36 19.88 -4.45
CA LEU A 279 20.23 19.00 -4.76
C LEU A 279 20.40 17.68 -4.04
N GLU A 280 19.38 17.28 -3.26
CA GLU A 280 19.33 16.01 -2.55
C GLU A 280 18.05 15.28 -2.94
N VAL A 281 18.18 14.11 -3.57
CA VAL A 281 17.03 13.24 -3.89
C VAL A 281 17.02 12.04 -2.96
N SER A 282 15.86 11.80 -2.34
CA SER A 282 15.61 10.69 -1.44
C SER A 282 14.44 9.85 -1.91
N PHE A 283 14.45 8.57 -1.54
CA PHE A 283 13.41 7.60 -1.89
C PHE A 283 12.95 6.87 -0.64
N ARG A 284 11.62 6.72 -0.50
CA ARG A 284 11.02 5.76 0.42
C ARG A 284 10.40 4.65 -0.40
N THR A 285 10.94 3.45 -0.24
CA THR A 285 10.55 2.27 -1.03
C THR A 285 9.45 1.50 -0.32
N GLY A 286 8.36 1.22 -1.01
CA GLY A 286 7.29 0.32 -0.57
C GLY A 286 7.60 -1.15 -0.85
N TYR A 287 6.60 -2.01 -0.68
CA TYR A 287 6.70 -3.44 -0.94
C TYR A 287 7.05 -3.75 -2.40
N PRO A 288 7.64 -4.93 -2.67
CA PRO A 288 7.86 -5.41 -4.03
C PRO A 288 6.58 -5.43 -4.86
N ALA A 289 6.72 -5.42 -6.18
CA ALA A 289 5.61 -5.65 -7.08
C ALA A 289 4.98 -7.03 -6.84
N VAL A 290 3.65 -7.12 -7.01
CA VAL A 290 2.96 -8.41 -6.98
C VAL A 290 3.09 -9.09 -8.33
N TRP A 291 3.56 -10.32 -8.32
CA TRP A 291 3.68 -11.21 -9.47
C TRP A 291 2.82 -12.46 -9.25
N ASN A 292 1.99 -12.79 -10.24
CA ASN A 292 1.15 -14.01 -10.26
C ASN A 292 1.74 -15.08 -11.18
#